data_ec4e2913df492045dcc23b92819cdd36
#
_entry.id   ec4e2913df492045dcc23b92819cdd36
#
_cell.length_a   1.000
_cell.length_b   1.000
_cell.length_c   1.000
_cell.angle_alpha   90.00
_cell.angle_beta   90.00
_cell.angle_gamma   90.00
#
_symmetry.space_group_name_H-M   'P 1'
#
loop_
_entity.id
_entity.type
_entity.pdbx_description
1 polymer ?
#
loop_
_entity_poly.entity_id
_entity_poly.type
_entity_poly.pdbx_seq_one_letter_code
_entity_poly.pdbx_strand_id
1 'polypeptide(L)'
;MRNSINNITQFYNNNFSLSTKRVHVFLINFDLFNSDDFKEFLSNDEINRANKIKIVEKRHQFIILRGVIKKLLSTLLRKEADQIEFLYSQHGKPFINEKYYNHTIEFNISHSGIYGLIAITLDNKIGVDIQKIDPEVDYNSLSARFFSDNEKNELMKLDKNKRKDAFYLGWVRKESFIKAIGMGVAYGLDRFSVSLNKNDNTNIVISDFENKKWHCYDLIEFNNYKTALTTCDNKIDIVISQ
;
A
#
# COMPACT_ATOMS: atom_id res chain seq x y z
N MET A 1 -5.31 -19.31 -20.23
CA MET A 1 -4.00 -18.65 -20.30
C MET A 1 -4.02 -17.22 -20.86
N ARG A 2 -4.78 -16.85 -21.89
CA ARG A 2 -4.77 -15.49 -22.47
C ARG A 2 -5.57 -14.43 -21.69
N ASN A 3 -6.47 -14.77 -20.78
CA ASN A 3 -7.37 -13.81 -20.12
C ASN A 3 -6.71 -13.07 -18.93
N SER A 4 -5.82 -13.70 -18.17
CA SER A 4 -5.14 -13.07 -17.03
C SER A 4 -4.12 -12.00 -17.48
N ILE A 5 -3.40 -12.26 -18.56
CA ILE A 5 -2.45 -11.28 -19.13
C ILE A 5 -3.20 -10.09 -19.76
N ASN A 6 -4.38 -10.31 -20.36
CA ASN A 6 -5.19 -9.24 -20.94
C ASN A 6 -5.73 -8.27 -19.86
N ASN A 7 -6.06 -8.75 -18.67
CA ASN A 7 -6.49 -7.88 -17.56
C ASN A 7 -5.34 -6.99 -17.07
N ILE A 8 -4.10 -7.49 -17.06
CA ILE A 8 -2.93 -6.67 -16.75
C ILE A 8 -2.63 -5.71 -17.91
N THR A 9 -2.79 -6.15 -19.16
CA THR A 9 -2.58 -5.31 -20.35
C THR A 9 -3.52 -4.10 -20.35
N GLN A 10 -4.70 -4.21 -19.74
CA GLN A 10 -5.62 -3.09 -19.56
C GLN A 10 -5.03 -1.98 -18.67
N PHE A 11 -4.21 -2.34 -17.67
CA PHE A 11 -3.45 -1.37 -16.87
C PHE A 11 -2.33 -0.68 -17.67
N TYR A 12 -1.79 -1.33 -18.71
CA TYR A 12 -0.68 -0.82 -19.53
C TYR A 12 -1.13 -0.04 -20.78
N ASN A 13 -2.33 -0.32 -21.31
CA ASN A 13 -2.80 0.29 -22.56
C ASN A 13 -3.35 1.72 -22.38
N ASN A 14 -3.54 2.19 -21.16
CA ASN A 14 -4.04 3.53 -20.85
C ASN A 14 -2.89 4.50 -20.60
N ASN A 15 -2.04 4.82 -21.59
CA ASN A 15 -1.04 5.91 -21.51
C ASN A 15 -0.49 6.18 -20.09
N PHE A 16 -0.03 5.10 -19.41
CA PHE A 16 0.48 5.17 -18.06
C PHE A 16 1.75 6.02 -18.06
N SER A 17 1.66 7.23 -17.52
CA SER A 17 2.78 8.12 -17.35
C SER A 17 2.86 8.56 -15.89
N LEU A 18 4.05 8.49 -15.31
CA LEU A 18 4.29 9.00 -13.97
C LEU A 18 4.49 10.52 -13.98
N SER A 19 4.06 11.16 -12.93
CA SER A 19 4.38 12.56 -12.63
C SER A 19 4.54 12.78 -11.13
N THR A 20 5.18 13.88 -10.74
CA THR A 20 5.35 14.26 -9.34
C THR A 20 4.05 14.71 -8.67
N LYS A 21 3.00 14.95 -9.45
CA LYS A 21 1.68 15.42 -8.97
C LYS A 21 0.59 14.35 -9.05
N ARG A 22 0.97 13.11 -9.40
CA ARG A 22 0.00 12.03 -9.54
C ARG A 22 0.50 10.75 -8.86
N VAL A 23 -0.39 10.11 -8.12
CA VAL A 23 -0.22 8.74 -7.63
C VAL A 23 -1.14 7.82 -8.42
N HIS A 24 -0.58 6.79 -9.01
CA HIS A 24 -1.36 5.69 -9.55
C HIS A 24 -1.50 4.60 -8.49
N VAL A 25 -2.72 4.17 -8.26
CA VAL A 25 -3.05 3.09 -7.33
C VAL A 25 -3.71 1.96 -8.10
N PHE A 26 -3.17 0.76 -7.99
CA PHE A 26 -3.70 -0.45 -8.62
C PHE A 26 -4.29 -1.35 -7.55
N LEU A 27 -5.58 -1.67 -7.68
CA LEU A 27 -6.25 -2.68 -6.88
C LEU A 27 -6.17 -4.02 -7.60
N ILE A 28 -5.58 -5.01 -6.94
CA ILE A 28 -5.35 -6.34 -7.48
C ILE A 28 -6.25 -7.33 -6.75
N ASN A 29 -7.17 -7.96 -7.46
CA ASN A 29 -7.91 -9.11 -6.93
C ASN A 29 -7.16 -10.40 -7.30
N PHE A 30 -6.60 -11.09 -6.31
CA PHE A 30 -5.76 -12.27 -6.52
C PHE A 30 -6.52 -13.44 -7.13
N ASP A 31 -7.82 -13.54 -6.93
CA ASP A 31 -8.64 -14.63 -7.49
C ASP A 31 -8.77 -14.56 -9.02
N LEU A 32 -8.44 -13.40 -9.62
CA LEU A 32 -8.48 -13.20 -11.07
C LEU A 32 -7.19 -13.60 -11.79
N PHE A 33 -6.14 -13.97 -11.05
CA PHE A 33 -4.81 -14.21 -11.61
C PHE A 33 -4.26 -15.58 -11.23
N ASN A 34 -3.48 -16.14 -12.14
CA ASN A 34 -2.64 -17.31 -11.85
C ASN A 34 -1.21 -16.81 -11.57
N SER A 35 -0.64 -17.17 -10.41
CA SER A 35 0.73 -16.79 -10.07
C SER A 35 1.79 -17.31 -11.03
N ASP A 36 1.52 -18.40 -11.74
CA ASP A 36 2.46 -18.94 -12.73
C ASP A 36 2.71 -17.98 -13.90
N ASP A 37 1.70 -17.16 -14.25
CA ASP A 37 1.80 -16.16 -15.32
C ASP A 37 2.75 -14.99 -14.97
N PHE A 38 3.16 -14.89 -13.70
CA PHE A 38 4.02 -13.81 -13.20
C PHE A 38 5.44 -14.24 -12.88
N LYS A 39 5.72 -15.54 -12.87
CA LYS A 39 7.04 -16.08 -12.49
C LYS A 39 8.14 -15.63 -13.42
N GLU A 40 7.85 -15.44 -14.71
CA GLU A 40 8.81 -14.96 -15.72
C GLU A 40 9.33 -13.55 -15.43
N PHE A 41 8.58 -12.73 -14.66
CA PHE A 41 8.98 -11.36 -14.29
C PHE A 41 9.86 -11.33 -13.04
N LEU A 42 10.00 -12.44 -12.31
CA LEU A 42 10.74 -12.50 -11.06
C LEU A 42 12.19 -12.92 -11.31
N SER A 43 13.11 -12.33 -10.53
CA SER A 43 14.49 -12.80 -10.48
C SER A 43 14.59 -14.16 -9.77
N ASN A 44 15.70 -14.86 -9.94
CA ASN A 44 15.95 -16.11 -9.24
C ASN A 44 15.88 -15.98 -7.71
N ASP A 45 16.34 -14.85 -7.15
CA ASP A 45 16.28 -14.61 -5.70
C ASP A 45 14.84 -14.42 -5.23
N GLU A 46 14.00 -13.76 -6.02
CA GLU A 46 12.59 -13.58 -5.71
C GLU A 46 11.82 -14.92 -5.82
N ILE A 47 12.13 -15.75 -6.79
CA ILE A 47 11.59 -17.12 -6.89
C ILE A 47 12.01 -17.93 -5.66
N ASN A 48 13.28 -17.87 -5.26
CA ASN A 48 13.76 -18.56 -4.06
C ASN A 48 13.07 -18.04 -2.79
N ARG A 49 12.82 -16.74 -2.70
CA ARG A 49 12.06 -16.13 -1.60
C ARG A 49 10.60 -16.61 -1.59
N ALA A 50 9.95 -16.64 -2.75
CA ALA A 50 8.59 -17.16 -2.90
C ALA A 50 8.50 -18.63 -2.42
N ASN A 51 9.46 -19.48 -2.80
CA ASN A 51 9.50 -20.88 -2.43
C ASN A 51 9.68 -21.12 -0.92
N LYS A 52 10.25 -20.16 -0.18
CA LYS A 52 10.35 -20.21 1.29
C LYS A 52 9.03 -19.89 2.00
N ILE A 53 8.06 -19.29 1.32
CA ILE A 53 6.74 -18.98 1.89
C ILE A 53 5.92 -20.27 1.96
N LYS A 54 5.69 -20.77 3.18
CA LYS A 54 5.01 -22.05 3.41
C LYS A 54 3.52 -22.02 3.07
N ILE A 55 2.86 -20.89 3.34
CA ILE A 55 1.42 -20.72 3.11
C ILE A 55 1.21 -20.46 1.62
N VAL A 56 0.52 -21.39 0.94
CA VAL A 56 0.33 -21.38 -0.52
C VAL A 56 -0.32 -20.07 -0.98
N GLU A 57 -1.36 -19.63 -0.30
CA GLU A 57 -2.06 -18.38 -0.61
C GLU A 57 -1.13 -17.15 -0.51
N LYS A 58 -0.34 -17.04 0.56
CA LYS A 58 0.63 -15.94 0.73
C LYS A 58 1.73 -15.97 -0.32
N ARG A 59 2.17 -17.17 -0.73
CA ARG A 59 3.12 -17.34 -1.82
C ARG A 59 2.54 -16.87 -3.16
N HIS A 60 1.29 -17.26 -3.43
CA HIS A 60 0.54 -16.83 -4.61
C HIS A 60 0.43 -15.29 -4.67
N GLN A 61 0.00 -14.65 -3.58
CA GLN A 61 -0.11 -13.19 -3.45
C GLN A 61 1.25 -12.51 -3.65
N PHE A 62 2.31 -13.04 -3.05
CA PHE A 62 3.67 -12.51 -3.20
C PHE A 62 4.11 -12.50 -4.67
N ILE A 63 3.94 -13.63 -5.39
CA ILE A 63 4.35 -13.76 -6.78
C ILE A 63 3.59 -12.76 -7.66
N ILE A 64 2.26 -12.66 -7.51
CA ILE A 64 1.43 -11.76 -8.29
C ILE A 64 1.84 -10.30 -8.05
N LEU A 65 1.88 -9.85 -6.80
CA LEU A 65 2.23 -8.45 -6.48
C LEU A 65 3.63 -8.10 -6.96
N ARG A 66 4.58 -9.02 -6.79
CA ARG A 66 5.95 -8.83 -7.24
C ARG A 66 6.04 -8.75 -8.77
N GLY A 67 5.36 -9.64 -9.46
CA GLY A 67 5.31 -9.65 -10.93
C GLY A 67 4.63 -8.41 -11.49
N VAL A 68 3.49 -7.99 -10.92
CA VAL A 68 2.78 -6.79 -11.36
C VAL A 68 3.67 -5.55 -11.24
N ILE A 69 4.26 -5.30 -10.07
CA ILE A 69 5.11 -4.11 -9.89
C ILE A 69 6.35 -4.15 -10.80
N LYS A 70 6.98 -5.30 -10.98
CA LYS A 70 8.13 -5.44 -11.90
C LYS A 70 7.74 -5.19 -13.34
N LYS A 71 6.58 -5.65 -13.77
CA LYS A 71 6.06 -5.38 -15.10
C LYS A 71 5.75 -3.90 -15.31
N LEU A 72 5.13 -3.22 -14.33
CA LEU A 72 4.92 -1.77 -14.36
C LEU A 72 6.27 -1.03 -14.51
N LEU A 73 7.24 -1.38 -13.68
CA LEU A 73 8.57 -0.77 -13.72
C LEU A 73 9.32 -1.07 -15.03
N SER A 74 9.20 -2.28 -15.56
CA SER A 74 9.76 -2.68 -16.86
C SER A 74 9.29 -1.77 -17.98
N THR A 75 7.98 -1.49 -18.04
CA THR A 75 7.40 -0.58 -19.06
C THR A 75 7.94 0.85 -18.91
N LEU A 76 8.05 1.35 -17.68
CA LEU A 76 8.56 2.70 -17.40
C LEU A 76 10.05 2.84 -17.70
N LEU A 77 10.85 1.87 -17.28
CA LEU A 77 12.31 1.89 -17.37
C LEU A 77 12.84 1.36 -18.69
N ARG A 78 11.98 0.76 -19.54
CA ARG A 78 12.37 0.06 -20.77
C ARG A 78 13.46 -0.99 -20.53
N LYS A 79 13.29 -1.76 -19.44
CA LYS A 79 14.20 -2.80 -18.98
C LYS A 79 13.42 -4.09 -18.78
N GLU A 80 14.05 -5.25 -19.00
CA GLU A 80 13.40 -6.53 -18.74
C GLU A 80 13.01 -6.65 -17.26
N ALA A 81 11.82 -7.20 -17.00
CA ALA A 81 11.24 -7.19 -15.65
C ALA A 81 12.08 -7.99 -14.64
N ASP A 82 12.63 -9.14 -15.05
CA ASP A 82 13.49 -10.00 -14.22
C ASP A 82 14.82 -9.33 -13.85
N GLN A 83 15.28 -8.35 -14.65
CA GLN A 83 16.50 -7.58 -14.42
C GLN A 83 16.31 -6.36 -13.49
N ILE A 84 15.08 -6.04 -13.10
CA ILE A 84 14.82 -4.97 -12.14
C ILE A 84 15.09 -5.50 -10.74
N GLU A 85 16.07 -4.91 -10.05
CA GLU A 85 16.47 -5.32 -8.72
C GLU A 85 15.80 -4.44 -7.66
N PHE A 86 15.17 -5.09 -6.67
CA PHE A 86 14.66 -4.40 -5.49
C PHE A 86 15.73 -4.40 -4.39
N LEU A 87 16.04 -3.21 -3.94
CA LEU A 87 16.77 -2.96 -2.71
C LEU A 87 15.80 -2.82 -1.55
N TYR A 88 16.31 -2.94 -0.34
CA TYR A 88 15.46 -2.86 0.86
C TYR A 88 16.05 -1.86 1.84
N SER A 89 15.19 -0.99 2.37
CA SER A 89 15.57 -0.11 3.47
C SER A 89 15.92 -0.93 4.73
N GLN A 90 16.50 -0.28 5.73
CA GLN A 90 16.79 -0.91 7.03
C GLN A 90 15.55 -1.60 7.65
N HIS A 91 14.35 -1.09 7.37
CA HIS A 91 13.09 -1.63 7.88
C HIS A 91 12.32 -2.47 6.85
N GLY A 92 12.97 -2.87 5.75
CA GLY A 92 12.42 -3.81 4.78
C GLY A 92 11.47 -3.22 3.73
N LYS A 93 11.33 -1.89 3.64
CA LYS A 93 10.58 -1.25 2.53
C LYS A 93 11.37 -1.45 1.23
N PRO A 94 10.79 -2.06 0.19
CA PRO A 94 11.45 -2.20 -1.10
C PRO A 94 11.53 -0.86 -1.83
N PHE A 95 12.63 -0.64 -2.55
CA PHE A 95 12.85 0.50 -3.44
C PHE A 95 13.76 0.10 -4.61
N ILE A 96 13.87 0.96 -5.62
CA ILE A 96 14.80 0.80 -6.75
C ILE A 96 15.72 2.02 -6.85
N ASN A 97 16.91 1.84 -7.39
CA ASN A 97 17.87 2.93 -7.63
C ASN A 97 17.68 3.59 -9.00
N GLU A 98 17.00 2.92 -9.91
CA GLU A 98 16.73 3.44 -11.24
C GLU A 98 15.87 4.70 -11.18
N LYS A 99 16.17 5.62 -12.10
CA LYS A 99 15.46 6.90 -12.25
C LYS A 99 14.57 6.88 -13.48
N TYR A 100 13.45 7.59 -13.40
CA TYR A 100 12.58 7.87 -14.53
C TYR A 100 12.72 9.35 -14.90
N TYR A 101 13.37 9.67 -16.01
CA TYR A 101 13.69 11.06 -16.43
C TYR A 101 14.28 11.91 -15.29
N ASN A 102 15.29 11.38 -14.59
CA ASN A 102 15.96 12.00 -13.42
C ASN A 102 15.12 12.06 -12.13
N HIS A 103 13.89 11.57 -12.13
CA HIS A 103 13.02 11.48 -10.96
C HIS A 103 13.20 10.13 -10.24
N THR A 104 13.03 10.15 -8.92
CA THR A 104 12.96 8.93 -8.12
C THR A 104 11.60 8.29 -8.29
N ILE A 105 11.55 7.01 -8.62
CA ILE A 105 10.30 6.26 -8.59
C ILE A 105 10.04 5.82 -7.14
N GLU A 106 8.95 6.30 -6.58
CA GLU A 106 8.46 5.88 -5.28
C GLU A 106 7.28 4.93 -5.46
N PHE A 107 7.30 3.81 -4.75
CA PHE A 107 6.19 2.87 -4.75
C PHE A 107 6.00 2.23 -3.38
N ASN A 108 4.80 1.73 -3.15
CA ASN A 108 4.48 0.97 -1.96
C ASN A 108 3.44 -0.12 -2.27
N ILE A 109 3.46 -1.20 -1.50
CA ILE A 109 2.64 -2.39 -1.70
C ILE A 109 2.00 -2.78 -0.37
N SER A 110 0.70 -3.13 -0.41
CA SER A 110 -0.01 -3.73 0.71
C SER A 110 -0.94 -4.83 0.23
N HIS A 111 -1.32 -5.75 1.10
CA HIS A 111 -2.32 -6.76 0.81
C HIS A 111 -3.04 -7.23 2.08
N SER A 112 -4.31 -7.59 1.91
CA SER A 112 -5.12 -8.21 2.95
C SER A 112 -6.23 -9.06 2.30
N GLY A 113 -6.47 -10.27 2.83
CA GLY A 113 -7.45 -11.19 2.23
C GLY A 113 -7.13 -11.45 0.78
N ILE A 114 -8.11 -11.28 -0.11
CA ILE A 114 -7.98 -11.55 -1.55
C ILE A 114 -7.54 -10.34 -2.38
N TYR A 115 -7.21 -9.21 -1.74
CA TYR A 115 -6.82 -8.00 -2.45
C TYR A 115 -5.43 -7.51 -2.09
N GLY A 116 -4.77 -6.93 -3.09
CA GLY A 116 -3.53 -6.18 -2.95
C GLY A 116 -3.68 -4.76 -3.49
N LEU A 117 -2.87 -3.84 -2.98
CA LEU A 117 -2.70 -2.49 -3.49
C LEU A 117 -1.25 -2.25 -3.87
N ILE A 118 -1.05 -1.61 -5.00
CA ILE A 118 0.23 -1.05 -5.43
C ILE A 118 0.02 0.43 -5.69
N ALA A 119 0.79 1.29 -5.02
CA ALA A 119 0.83 2.72 -5.30
C ALA A 119 2.18 3.09 -5.88
N ILE A 120 2.21 3.96 -6.90
CA ILE A 120 3.44 4.40 -7.58
C ILE A 120 3.34 5.89 -7.98
N THR A 121 4.43 6.63 -7.80
CA THR A 121 4.55 8.06 -8.11
C THR A 121 6.02 8.44 -8.34
N LEU A 122 6.29 9.73 -8.56
CA LEU A 122 7.64 10.30 -8.64
C LEU A 122 7.93 11.23 -7.46
N ASP A 123 9.15 11.15 -6.90
CA ASP A 123 9.77 12.04 -5.90
C ASP A 123 9.02 12.21 -4.56
N ASN A 124 7.79 11.72 -4.46
CA ASN A 124 6.99 11.85 -3.26
C ASN A 124 6.98 10.55 -2.46
N LYS A 125 7.43 10.58 -1.23
CA LYS A 125 7.29 9.45 -0.31
C LYS A 125 5.81 9.05 -0.21
N ILE A 126 5.52 7.79 -0.47
CA ILE A 126 4.17 7.24 -0.38
C ILE A 126 4.12 5.95 0.45
N GLY A 127 2.99 5.75 1.08
CA GLY A 127 2.61 4.48 1.68
C GLY A 127 1.15 4.19 1.43
N VAL A 128 0.82 2.94 1.20
CA VAL A 128 -0.55 2.48 0.99
C VAL A 128 -0.85 1.32 1.91
N ASP A 129 -2.06 1.29 2.43
CA ASP A 129 -2.53 0.14 3.19
C ASP A 129 -3.93 -0.30 2.80
N ILE A 130 -4.18 -1.60 2.91
CA ILE A 130 -5.48 -2.24 2.75
C ILE A 130 -5.66 -3.25 3.87
N GLN A 131 -6.83 -3.22 4.49
CA GLN A 131 -7.16 -4.13 5.57
C GLN A 131 -8.58 -4.68 5.43
N LYS A 132 -8.71 -6.00 5.42
CA LYS A 132 -10.01 -6.67 5.54
C LYS A 132 -10.52 -6.52 6.98
N ILE A 133 -11.77 -6.13 7.13
CA ILE A 133 -12.43 -6.08 8.43
C ILE A 133 -12.71 -7.51 8.87
N ASP A 134 -12.08 -7.92 9.95
CA ASP A 134 -12.32 -9.21 10.61
C ASP A 134 -13.27 -9.00 11.79
N PRO A 135 -14.46 -9.65 11.79
CA PRO A 135 -15.41 -9.52 12.88
C PRO A 135 -14.88 -10.01 14.23
N GLU A 136 -13.93 -10.97 14.23
CA GLU A 136 -13.40 -11.61 15.43
C GLU A 136 -12.23 -10.84 16.07
N VAL A 137 -11.71 -9.81 15.42
CA VAL A 137 -10.59 -9.02 15.95
C VAL A 137 -11.01 -8.28 17.23
N ASP A 138 -10.22 -8.44 18.28
CA ASP A 138 -10.31 -7.63 19.51
C ASP A 138 -9.68 -6.24 19.26
N TYR A 139 -10.47 -5.36 18.64
CA TYR A 139 -10.04 -4.00 18.34
C TYR A 139 -9.80 -3.17 19.60
N ASN A 140 -10.38 -3.54 20.77
CA ASN A 140 -10.16 -2.83 22.03
C ASN A 140 -8.72 -3.03 22.51
N SER A 141 -8.25 -4.27 22.57
CA SER A 141 -6.87 -4.57 22.94
C SER A 141 -5.85 -3.96 21.97
N LEU A 142 -6.13 -4.02 20.66
CA LEU A 142 -5.26 -3.45 19.63
C LEU A 142 -5.21 -1.91 19.72
N SER A 143 -6.36 -1.25 19.87
CA SER A 143 -6.40 0.21 20.01
C SER A 143 -5.72 0.67 21.32
N ALA A 144 -5.91 -0.05 22.42
CA ALA A 144 -5.24 0.24 23.69
C ALA A 144 -3.71 0.23 23.54
N ARG A 145 -3.16 -0.67 22.71
CA ARG A 145 -1.72 -0.84 22.50
C ARG A 145 -1.13 0.10 21.46
N PHE A 146 -1.84 0.38 20.38
CA PHE A 146 -1.27 1.00 19.17
C PHE A 146 -1.82 2.37 18.83
N PHE A 147 -2.95 2.78 19.41
CA PHE A 147 -3.50 4.10 19.17
C PHE A 147 -2.91 5.13 20.15
N SER A 148 -2.79 6.36 19.68
CA SER A 148 -2.45 7.48 20.55
C SER A 148 -3.57 7.76 21.56
N ASP A 149 -3.29 8.51 22.62
CA ASP A 149 -4.31 8.84 23.63
C ASP A 149 -5.47 9.67 23.03
N ASN A 150 -5.17 10.52 22.04
CA ASN A 150 -6.20 11.28 21.32
C ASN A 150 -7.15 10.34 20.57
N GLU A 151 -6.60 9.37 19.83
CA GLU A 151 -7.39 8.39 19.08
C GLU A 151 -8.20 7.46 19.99
N LYS A 152 -7.62 7.02 21.12
CA LYS A 152 -8.35 6.25 22.14
C LYS A 152 -9.56 7.02 22.68
N ASN A 153 -9.34 8.29 23.01
CA ASN A 153 -10.41 9.17 23.49
C ASN A 153 -11.50 9.40 22.42
N GLU A 154 -11.10 9.60 21.16
CA GLU A 154 -12.03 9.74 20.04
C GLU A 154 -12.84 8.45 19.84
N LEU A 155 -12.18 7.30 19.82
CA LEU A 155 -12.82 5.99 19.65
C LEU A 155 -13.84 5.71 20.77
N MET A 156 -13.53 6.07 22.01
CA MET A 156 -14.43 5.85 23.15
C MET A 156 -15.67 6.74 23.13
N LYS A 157 -15.61 7.91 22.47
CA LYS A 157 -16.77 8.81 22.30
C LYS A 157 -17.78 8.30 21.26
N LEU A 158 -17.36 7.39 20.39
CA LEU A 158 -18.24 6.82 19.36
C LEU A 158 -19.22 5.80 19.97
N ASP A 159 -20.37 5.66 19.34
CA ASP A 159 -21.30 4.56 19.59
C ASP A 159 -20.58 3.21 19.42
N LYS A 160 -20.88 2.24 20.27
CA LYS A 160 -20.21 0.92 20.25
C LYS A 160 -20.21 0.24 18.89
N ASN A 161 -21.33 0.35 18.14
CA ASN A 161 -21.48 -0.23 16.81
C ASN A 161 -20.60 0.43 15.72
N LYS A 162 -20.10 1.65 15.97
CA LYS A 162 -19.22 2.40 15.04
C LYS A 162 -17.75 2.23 15.35
N ARG A 163 -17.38 1.77 16.56
CA ARG A 163 -16.01 1.72 17.03
C ARG A 163 -15.12 0.79 16.20
N LYS A 164 -15.63 -0.40 15.82
CA LYS A 164 -14.85 -1.35 15.01
C LYS A 164 -14.52 -0.75 13.64
N ASP A 165 -15.48 -0.12 12.99
CA ASP A 165 -15.27 0.54 11.69
C ASP A 165 -14.25 1.68 11.78
N ALA A 166 -14.39 2.53 12.81
CA ALA A 166 -13.46 3.62 13.10
C ALA A 166 -12.06 3.11 13.46
N PHE A 167 -11.96 1.99 14.20
CA PHE A 167 -10.68 1.35 14.48
C PHE A 167 -9.97 0.93 13.18
N TYR A 168 -10.65 0.23 12.27
CA TYR A 168 -10.05 -0.20 11.02
C TYR A 168 -9.67 0.98 10.12
N LEU A 169 -10.47 2.05 10.12
CA LEU A 169 -10.14 3.28 9.42
C LEU A 169 -8.85 3.91 9.98
N GLY A 170 -8.77 4.07 11.31
CA GLY A 170 -7.54 4.56 11.96
C GLY A 170 -6.34 3.64 11.69
N TRP A 171 -6.54 2.34 11.73
CA TRP A 171 -5.49 1.35 11.50
C TRP A 171 -4.86 1.49 10.12
N VAL A 172 -5.66 1.47 9.03
CA VAL A 172 -5.11 1.60 7.66
C VAL A 172 -4.44 2.94 7.43
N ARG A 173 -4.94 4.02 8.03
CA ARG A 173 -4.32 5.35 7.97
C ARG A 173 -2.96 5.35 8.66
N LYS A 174 -2.85 4.75 9.85
CA LYS A 174 -1.60 4.63 10.60
C LYS A 174 -0.58 3.76 9.86
N GLU A 175 -1.00 2.62 9.35
CA GLU A 175 -0.15 1.72 8.57
C GLU A 175 0.32 2.37 7.26
N SER A 176 -0.54 3.10 6.55
CA SER A 176 -0.14 3.81 5.34
C SER A 176 0.93 4.87 5.64
N PHE A 177 0.81 5.59 6.76
CA PHE A 177 1.85 6.55 7.18
C PHE A 177 3.17 5.86 7.51
N ILE A 178 3.17 4.82 8.33
CA ILE A 178 4.38 4.05 8.67
C ILE A 178 5.10 3.53 7.41
N LYS A 179 4.32 3.06 6.43
CA LYS A 179 4.85 2.62 5.13
C LYS A 179 5.40 3.77 4.30
N ALA A 180 4.75 4.95 4.36
CA ALA A 180 5.25 6.15 3.66
C ALA A 180 6.63 6.57 4.19
N ILE A 181 6.78 6.66 5.51
CA ILE A 181 8.06 7.03 6.12
C ILE A 181 9.10 5.89 6.08
N GLY A 182 8.68 4.65 5.84
CA GLY A 182 9.57 3.49 5.71
C GLY A 182 10.22 3.01 7.02
N MET A 183 9.71 3.43 8.17
CA MET A 183 10.25 3.09 9.49
C MET A 183 9.67 1.80 10.08
N GLY A 184 8.60 1.26 9.47
CA GLY A 184 7.91 0.11 10.00
C GLY A 184 7.34 0.33 11.40
N VAL A 185 6.87 -0.72 12.04
CA VAL A 185 6.29 -0.67 13.40
C VAL A 185 7.27 -0.20 14.47
N ALA A 186 8.58 -0.19 14.19
CA ALA A 186 9.61 0.30 15.11
C ALA A 186 9.48 1.80 15.42
N TYR A 187 8.81 2.58 14.55
CA TYR A 187 8.54 3.99 14.81
C TYR A 187 7.60 4.20 16.00
N GLY A 188 6.71 3.25 16.27
CA GLY A 188 5.66 3.35 17.28
C GLY A 188 4.38 3.97 16.70
N LEU A 189 3.33 3.15 16.62
CA LEU A 189 2.04 3.59 16.10
C LEU A 189 1.33 4.59 17.04
N ASP A 190 1.61 4.57 18.31
CA ASP A 190 1.07 5.45 19.34
C ASP A 190 1.70 6.87 19.37
N ARG A 191 2.81 7.08 18.64
CA ARG A 191 3.55 8.36 18.63
C ARG A 191 2.92 9.45 17.77
N PHE A 192 1.94 9.14 16.96
CA PHE A 192 1.26 10.09 16.07
C PHE A 192 -0.22 9.79 16.05
N SER A 193 -1.00 10.73 15.56
CA SER A 193 -2.46 10.60 15.47
C SER A 193 -2.94 10.78 14.04
N VAL A 194 -3.98 10.02 13.70
CA VAL A 194 -4.79 10.17 12.49
C VAL A 194 -6.23 10.42 12.93
N SER A 195 -7.04 11.08 12.10
CA SER A 195 -8.47 11.18 12.38
C SER A 195 -9.15 9.82 12.28
N LEU A 196 -10.11 9.54 13.15
CA LEU A 196 -10.99 8.38 13.08
C LEU A 196 -12.31 8.72 12.38
N ASN A 197 -12.48 9.96 11.92
CA ASN A 197 -13.68 10.43 11.24
C ASN A 197 -13.56 10.24 9.72
N LYS A 198 -14.52 9.52 9.14
CA LYS A 198 -14.60 9.28 7.69
C LYS A 198 -14.86 10.54 6.86
N ASN A 199 -15.45 11.58 7.45
CA ASN A 199 -15.77 12.83 6.75
C ASN A 199 -14.61 13.82 6.67
N ASP A 200 -13.48 13.52 7.28
CA ASP A 200 -12.27 14.34 7.15
C ASP A 200 -11.58 14.06 5.81
N ASN A 201 -11.96 14.82 4.79
CA ASN A 201 -11.47 14.67 3.42
C ASN A 201 -9.98 15.01 3.24
N THR A 202 -9.34 15.59 4.24
CA THR A 202 -7.89 15.88 4.25
C THR A 202 -7.34 15.49 5.61
N ASN A 203 -7.15 14.21 5.81
CA ASN A 203 -6.59 13.71 7.06
C ASN A 203 -5.11 14.07 7.14
N ILE A 204 -4.81 15.12 7.90
CA ILE A 204 -3.44 15.48 8.21
C ILE A 204 -2.98 14.55 9.32
N VAL A 205 -1.92 13.81 9.07
CA VAL A 205 -1.25 13.02 10.11
C VAL A 205 -0.55 13.98 11.05
N ILE A 206 -0.93 13.96 12.33
CA ILE A 206 -0.27 14.76 13.36
C ILE A 206 1.01 14.02 13.75
N SER A 207 2.12 14.43 13.14
CA SER A 207 3.45 13.85 13.37
C SER A 207 4.52 14.92 13.18
N ASP A 208 5.57 14.83 13.97
CA ASP A 208 6.76 15.68 13.89
C ASP A 208 7.87 15.07 13.00
N PHE A 209 7.58 13.95 12.33
CA PHE A 209 8.54 13.25 11.50
C PHE A 209 9.05 14.13 10.34
N GLU A 210 10.36 14.36 10.31
CA GLU A 210 11.06 15.22 9.33
C GLU A 210 10.48 16.66 9.23
N ASN A 211 9.73 17.17 10.21
CA ASN A 211 9.03 18.45 10.16
C ASN A 211 8.19 18.67 8.89
N LYS A 212 7.70 17.58 8.29
CA LYS A 212 6.85 17.58 7.11
C LYS A 212 5.39 17.42 7.49
N LYS A 213 4.52 18.05 6.71
CA LYS A 213 3.09 17.76 6.75
C LYS A 213 2.81 16.50 5.93
N TRP A 214 2.04 15.61 6.52
CA TRP A 214 1.62 14.38 5.87
C TRP A 214 0.11 14.39 5.67
N HIS A 215 -0.30 13.94 4.51
CA HIS A 215 -1.70 13.88 4.11
C HIS A 215 -2.09 12.42 3.91
N CYS A 216 -3.21 12.06 4.52
CA CYS A 216 -3.76 10.72 4.40
C CYS A 216 -5.10 10.78 3.66
N TYR A 217 -5.26 9.95 2.67
CA TYR A 217 -6.43 9.85 1.81
C TYR A 217 -7.04 8.46 1.95
N ASP A 218 -8.34 8.41 2.22
CA ASP A 218 -9.09 7.17 2.06
C ASP A 218 -9.25 6.93 0.55
N LEU A 219 -8.91 5.72 0.09
CA LEU A 219 -8.95 5.42 -1.35
C LEU A 219 -10.31 4.87 -1.78
N ILE A 220 -10.55 3.60 -1.46
CA ILE A 220 -11.75 2.87 -1.82
C ILE A 220 -12.26 2.15 -0.58
N GLU A 221 -13.55 2.20 -0.36
CA GLU A 221 -14.21 1.35 0.61
C GLU A 221 -15.12 0.37 -0.13
N PHE A 222 -14.89 -0.93 0.08
CA PHE A 222 -15.66 -1.98 -0.60
C PHE A 222 -15.60 -3.29 0.19
N ASN A 223 -16.67 -4.07 0.13
CA ASN A 223 -16.69 -5.48 0.59
C ASN A 223 -16.00 -5.76 1.94
N ASN A 224 -16.23 -4.93 2.95
CA ASN A 224 -15.56 -5.04 4.26
C ASN A 224 -14.03 -4.82 4.22
N TYR A 225 -13.54 -3.96 3.34
CA TYR A 225 -12.16 -3.51 3.32
C TYR A 225 -12.07 -2.01 3.59
N LYS A 226 -11.02 -1.61 4.29
CA LYS A 226 -10.57 -0.22 4.41
C LYS A 226 -9.24 -0.06 3.67
N THR A 227 -9.06 1.10 3.06
CA THR A 227 -7.85 1.42 2.31
C THR A 227 -7.42 2.85 2.58
N ALA A 228 -6.13 3.09 2.65
CA ALA A 228 -5.59 4.43 2.82
C ALA A 228 -4.27 4.60 2.05
N LEU A 229 -4.01 5.84 1.66
CA LEU A 229 -2.75 6.28 1.07
C LEU A 229 -2.24 7.49 1.85
N THR A 230 -0.96 7.50 2.19
CA THR A 230 -0.30 8.64 2.83
C THR A 230 0.85 9.15 1.97
N THR A 231 0.94 10.47 1.84
CA THR A 231 2.02 11.18 1.13
C THR A 231 2.32 12.52 1.81
N CYS A 232 3.49 13.10 1.52
CA CYS A 232 3.85 14.43 2.01
C CYS A 232 3.39 15.58 1.07
N ASP A 233 2.76 15.30 -0.05
CA ASP A 233 2.19 16.32 -0.95
C ASP A 233 0.66 16.39 -0.77
N ASN A 234 0.13 17.63 -0.62
CA ASN A 234 -1.29 17.90 -0.45
C ASN A 234 -2.04 18.18 -1.77
N LYS A 235 -1.34 18.28 -2.89
CA LYS A 235 -1.90 18.59 -4.22
C LYS A 235 -1.64 17.46 -5.19
N ILE A 236 -1.99 16.26 -4.77
CA ILE A 236 -1.77 15.06 -5.56
C ILE A 236 -3.09 14.57 -6.19
N ASP A 237 -3.02 14.24 -7.47
CA ASP A 237 -4.10 13.58 -8.20
C ASP A 237 -3.97 12.06 -7.98
N ILE A 238 -5.01 11.41 -7.48
CA ILE A 238 -5.00 9.97 -7.21
C ILE A 238 -5.85 9.28 -8.27
N VAL A 239 -5.20 8.47 -9.10
CA VAL A 239 -5.84 7.67 -10.14
C VAL A 239 -5.87 6.21 -9.71
N ILE A 240 -7.07 5.66 -9.58
CA ILE A 240 -7.26 4.27 -9.13
C ILE A 240 -7.69 3.41 -10.31
N SER A 241 -6.95 2.33 -10.53
CA SER A 241 -7.23 1.30 -11.55
C SER A 241 -7.59 -0.02 -10.86
N GLN A 242 -8.60 -0.70 -11.39
CA GLN A 242 -9.15 -1.95 -10.83
C GLN A 242 -9.11 -3.06 -11.89
#